data_7903d1822297b29b3de9acce672b2b24
#
_entry.id   7903d1822297b29b3de9acce672b2b24
#
_cell.length_a   1.000
_cell.length_b   1.000
_cell.length_c   1.000
_cell.angle_alpha   90.00
_cell.angle_beta   90.00
_cell.angle_gamma   90.00
#
_symmetry.space_group_name_H-M   'P 1'
#
loop_
_entity.id
_entity.type
_entity.pdbx_description
1 polymer ?
#
loop_
_entity_poly.entity_id
_entity_poly.type
_entity_poly.pdbx_seq_one_letter_code
_entity_poly.pdbx_strand_id
1 'polypeptide(L)'
;MNVRDEAWDVVPDLAFEVVSPTDYAEDLLVKVDEYFRAGVRLVWVVYPSLRLIHVYESMTRIRVLTAADKLDGGNVLSGFRVAVAALFPEAAPDEGAPS
;
A
#
# COMPACT_ATOMS: atom_id res chain seq x y z
N MET A 1 -4.69 12.40 -5.62
CA MET A 1 -5.67 13.21 -4.92
C MET A 1 -5.11 13.70 -3.60
N ASN A 2 -5.37 14.93 -3.30
CA ASN A 2 -4.81 15.50 -2.09
C ASN A 2 -5.90 15.64 -1.03
N VAL A 3 -5.76 14.85 0.02
CA VAL A 3 -6.77 14.82 1.07
C VAL A 3 -6.93 16.16 1.75
N ARG A 4 -5.86 16.91 1.84
CA ARG A 4 -5.87 18.16 2.61
C ARG A 4 -6.58 19.30 1.94
N ASP A 5 -6.63 19.29 0.63
CA ASP A 5 -7.12 20.44 -0.10
C ASP A 5 -8.59 20.38 -0.39
N GLU A 6 -9.23 19.29 -0.10
CA GLU A 6 -10.60 19.11 -0.50
C GLU A 6 -11.41 18.48 0.57
N ALA A 7 -12.64 18.89 0.63
CA ALA A 7 -13.59 18.22 1.50
C ALA A 7 -14.04 16.98 0.76
N TRP A 8 -13.74 15.83 1.29
CA TRP A 8 -14.18 14.58 0.69
C TRP A 8 -15.61 14.33 1.09
N ASP A 9 -16.52 14.28 0.12
CA ASP A 9 -17.88 13.88 0.40
C ASP A 9 -17.93 12.44 0.84
N VAL A 10 -17.09 11.62 0.23
CA VAL A 10 -17.02 10.21 0.56
C VAL A 10 -15.57 9.86 0.77
N VAL A 11 -15.26 9.35 1.94
CA VAL A 11 -13.91 8.90 2.24
C VAL A 11 -13.81 7.41 1.92
N PRO A 12 -12.85 7.00 1.12
CA PRO A 12 -12.71 5.57 0.84
C PRO A 12 -12.32 4.80 2.09
N ASP A 13 -12.70 3.54 2.14
CA ASP A 13 -12.32 2.70 3.27
C ASP A 13 -10.88 2.21 3.14
N LEU A 14 -10.36 2.17 1.93
CA LEU A 14 -9.05 1.65 1.66
C LEU A 14 -8.31 2.58 0.70
N ALA A 15 -7.06 2.84 0.98
CA ALA A 15 -6.20 3.59 0.09
C ALA A 15 -4.90 2.81 -0.10
N PHE A 16 -4.22 3.01 -1.21
CA PHE A 16 -2.89 2.43 -1.35
C PHE A 16 -1.97 3.40 -2.05
N GLU A 17 -0.69 3.27 -1.75
CA GLU A 17 0.38 4.08 -2.31
C GLU A 17 1.42 3.16 -2.88
N VAL A 18 1.93 3.49 -4.05
CA VAL A 18 3.02 2.75 -4.65
C VAL A 18 4.27 3.60 -4.49
N VAL A 19 5.27 3.06 -3.82
CA VAL A 19 6.47 3.79 -3.48
C VAL A 19 7.47 3.69 -4.62
N SER A 20 8.06 4.82 -4.96
CA SER A 20 9.14 4.83 -5.91
C SER A 20 10.47 4.93 -5.15
N PRO A 21 11.58 4.49 -5.76
CA PRO A 21 12.87 4.53 -5.08
C PRO A 21 13.32 5.93 -4.66
N THR A 22 12.73 6.97 -5.24
CA THR A 22 13.10 8.33 -4.91
C THR A 22 12.23 8.95 -3.83
N ASP A 23 11.23 8.22 -3.33
CA ASP A 23 10.38 8.76 -2.29
C ASP A 23 11.09 8.73 -0.95
N TYR A 24 10.82 9.74 -0.13
CA TYR A 24 11.36 9.77 1.22
C TYR A 24 10.41 9.09 2.17
N ALA A 25 10.97 8.31 3.08
CA ALA A 25 10.16 7.56 4.04
C ALA A 25 9.31 8.48 4.91
N GLU A 26 9.87 9.61 5.28
CA GLU A 26 9.14 10.54 6.14
C GLU A 26 7.92 11.11 5.44
N ASP A 27 8.07 11.45 4.17
CA ASP A 27 6.95 11.99 3.40
C ASP A 27 5.86 10.94 3.24
N LEU A 28 6.27 9.70 3.07
CA LEU A 28 5.32 8.61 2.94
C LEU A 28 4.53 8.42 4.23
N LEU A 29 5.20 8.49 5.37
CA LEU A 29 4.52 8.34 6.65
C LEU A 29 3.53 9.48 6.90
N VAL A 30 3.89 10.68 6.49
CA VAL A 30 2.97 11.80 6.60
C VAL A 30 1.71 11.54 5.78
N LYS A 31 1.90 11.01 4.58
CA LYS A 31 0.77 10.75 3.71
C LYS A 31 -0.14 9.67 4.29
N VAL A 32 0.45 8.61 4.85
CA VAL A 32 -0.34 7.56 5.48
C VAL A 32 -1.14 8.12 6.65
N ASP A 33 -0.49 8.96 7.46
CA ASP A 33 -1.17 9.58 8.58
C ASP A 33 -2.34 10.43 8.12
N GLU A 34 -2.15 11.15 7.02
CA GLU A 34 -3.23 11.97 6.46
C GLU A 34 -4.42 11.14 6.04
N TYR A 35 -4.17 9.98 5.46
CA TYR A 35 -5.27 9.09 5.10
C TYR A 35 -6.08 8.69 6.32
N PHE A 36 -5.39 8.29 7.39
CA PHE A 36 -6.11 7.87 8.60
C PHE A 36 -6.86 9.04 9.23
N ARG A 37 -6.27 10.22 9.21
CA ARG A 37 -6.96 11.39 9.75
C ARG A 37 -8.21 11.73 8.95
N ALA A 38 -8.21 11.39 7.67
CA ALA A 38 -9.38 11.63 6.83
C ALA A 38 -10.45 10.58 7.00
N GLY A 39 -10.15 9.48 7.71
CA GLY A 39 -11.14 8.44 7.95
C GLY A 39 -10.92 7.15 7.18
N VAL A 40 -9.83 7.06 6.42
CA VAL A 40 -9.50 5.82 5.74
C VAL A 40 -9.19 4.75 6.78
N ARG A 41 -9.68 3.54 6.56
CA ARG A 41 -9.58 2.48 7.56
C ARG A 41 -8.41 1.54 7.33
N LEU A 42 -7.91 1.48 6.11
CA LEU A 42 -6.84 0.54 5.76
C LEU A 42 -5.98 1.19 4.70
N VAL A 43 -4.66 1.16 4.89
CA VAL A 43 -3.75 1.72 3.90
C VAL A 43 -2.71 0.66 3.55
N TRP A 44 -2.58 0.39 2.26
CA TRP A 44 -1.57 -0.52 1.75
C TRP A 44 -0.45 0.31 1.12
N VAL A 45 0.77 0.07 1.55
CA VAL A 45 1.94 0.73 0.96
C VAL A 45 2.73 -0.32 0.22
N VAL A 46 2.83 -0.15 -1.08
CA VAL A 46 3.42 -1.15 -1.96
C VAL A 46 4.81 -0.72 -2.35
N TYR A 47 5.77 -1.61 -2.17
CA TYR A 47 7.18 -1.37 -2.52
C TYR A 47 7.56 -2.30 -3.66
N PRO A 48 7.38 -1.88 -4.92
CA PRO A 48 7.59 -2.81 -6.05
C PRO A 48 9.02 -3.33 -6.15
N SER A 49 10.00 -2.48 -5.90
CA SER A 49 11.39 -2.92 -6.04
C SER A 49 11.78 -3.94 -4.99
N LEU A 50 11.09 -3.97 -3.87
CA LEU A 50 11.38 -4.91 -2.79
C LEU A 50 10.38 -6.05 -2.74
N ARG A 51 9.31 -5.96 -3.54
CA ARG A 51 8.23 -6.95 -3.54
C ARG A 51 7.64 -7.12 -2.15
N LEU A 52 7.40 -5.99 -1.49
CA LEU A 52 6.81 -5.95 -0.16
C LEU A 52 5.56 -5.11 -0.18
N ILE A 53 4.66 -5.43 0.73
CA ILE A 53 3.49 -4.61 0.98
C ILE A 53 3.40 -4.41 2.48
N HIS A 54 3.30 -3.16 2.90
CA HIS A 54 3.05 -2.83 4.30
C HIS A 54 1.57 -2.55 4.43
N VAL A 55 0.91 -3.30 5.29
CA VAL A 55 -0.52 -3.15 5.53
C VAL A 55 -0.68 -2.40 6.84
N TYR A 56 -1.13 -1.16 6.73
CA TYR A 56 -1.37 -0.33 7.91
C TYR A 56 -2.83 -0.46 8.30
N GLU A 57 -3.06 -0.99 9.50
CA GLU A 57 -4.39 -0.99 10.07
C GLU A 57 -4.58 0.24 10.96
N SER A 58 -3.48 0.83 11.37
CA SER A 58 -3.42 2.12 12.05
C SER A 58 -1.97 2.56 11.98
N MET A 59 -1.67 3.73 12.50
CA MET A 59 -0.29 4.20 12.52
C MET A 59 0.60 3.35 13.42
N THR A 60 0.01 2.55 14.29
CA THR A 60 0.78 1.73 15.22
C THR A 60 0.60 0.23 14.99
N ARG A 61 -0.18 -0.15 13.99
CA ARG A 61 -0.40 -1.56 13.72
C ARG A 61 -0.16 -1.83 12.24
N ILE A 62 0.97 -2.43 11.94
CA ILE A 62 1.44 -2.60 10.59
C ILE A 62 1.86 -4.05 10.40
N ARG A 63 1.44 -4.65 9.30
CA ARG A 63 1.91 -5.97 8.91
C ARG A 63 2.74 -5.84 7.65
N VAL A 64 3.80 -6.60 7.57
CA VAL A 64 4.66 -6.62 6.38
C VAL A 64 4.42 -7.95 5.66
N LEU A 65 4.02 -7.85 4.39
CA LEU A 65 3.78 -9.03 3.58
C LEU A 65 4.85 -9.17 2.52
N THR A 66 5.28 -10.39 2.30
CA THR A 66 6.27 -10.70 1.27
C THR A 66 5.60 -11.44 0.14
N ALA A 67 6.38 -11.78 -0.88
CA ALA A 67 5.84 -12.52 -2.02
C ALA A 67 5.29 -13.89 -1.64
N ALA A 68 5.67 -14.42 -0.47
CA ALA A 68 5.16 -15.69 -0.01
C ALA A 68 3.79 -15.59 0.67
N ASP A 69 3.34 -14.37 0.91
CA ASP A 69 2.12 -14.15 1.67
C ASP A 69 0.93 -13.89 0.77
N LYS A 70 -0.23 -13.80 1.39
CA LYS A 70 -1.45 -13.41 0.70
C LYS A 70 -1.95 -12.10 1.29
N LEU A 71 -2.44 -11.24 0.40
CA LEU A 71 -3.02 -9.98 0.80
C LEU A 71 -4.52 -10.14 0.84
N ASP A 72 -5.11 -9.84 1.97
CA ASP A 72 -6.56 -9.86 2.08
C ASP A 72 -7.06 -8.48 2.51
N GLY A 73 -8.32 -8.25 2.34
CA GLY A 73 -8.93 -6.95 2.65
C GLY A 73 -9.37 -6.81 4.09
N GLY A 74 -9.11 -7.81 4.92
CA GLY A 74 -9.53 -7.77 6.30
C GLY A 74 -11.03 -7.57 6.41
N ASN A 75 -11.41 -6.70 7.31
CA ASN A 75 -12.83 -6.38 7.48
C ASN A 75 -13.29 -5.28 6.53
N VAL A 76 -12.37 -4.69 5.78
CA VAL A 76 -12.68 -3.56 4.92
C VAL A 76 -13.17 -4.02 3.56
N LEU A 77 -12.50 -5.04 3.00
CA LEU A 77 -12.90 -5.64 1.73
C LEU A 77 -13.12 -7.13 1.96
N SER A 78 -14.30 -7.45 2.43
CA SER A 78 -14.63 -8.82 2.78
C SER A 78 -14.52 -9.72 1.54
N GLY A 79 -13.82 -10.83 1.69
CA GLY A 79 -13.67 -11.78 0.59
C GLY A 79 -12.54 -11.49 -0.37
N PHE A 80 -11.91 -10.34 -0.27
CA PHE A 80 -10.78 -10.02 -1.12
C PHE A 80 -9.55 -10.78 -0.64
N ARG A 81 -8.89 -11.47 -1.55
CA ARG A 81 -7.68 -12.21 -1.21
C ARG A 81 -6.89 -12.47 -2.47
N VAL A 82 -5.62 -12.14 -2.44
CA VAL A 82 -4.77 -12.31 -3.60
C VAL A 82 -3.36 -12.64 -3.12
N ALA A 83 -2.67 -13.50 -3.84
CA ALA A 83 -1.27 -13.77 -3.53
C ALA A 83 -0.45 -12.52 -3.83
N VAL A 84 0.40 -12.14 -2.89
CA VAL A 84 1.25 -10.96 -3.09
C VAL A 84 2.10 -11.12 -4.33
N ALA A 85 2.59 -12.33 -4.58
CA ALA A 85 3.42 -12.59 -5.75
C ALA A 85 2.70 -12.27 -7.06
N ALA A 86 1.38 -12.37 -7.08
CA ALA A 86 0.63 -12.07 -8.28
C ALA A 86 0.58 -10.58 -8.59
N LEU A 87 0.83 -9.75 -7.59
CA LEU A 87 0.84 -8.30 -7.77
C LEU A 87 2.17 -7.81 -8.31
N PHE A 88 3.20 -8.64 -8.22
CA PHE A 88 4.53 -8.29 -8.70
C PHE A 88 4.94 -9.33 -9.73
N PRO A 89 4.42 -9.22 -10.95
CA PRO A 89 4.76 -10.22 -11.96
C PRO A 89 6.26 -10.23 -12.16
N GLU A 90 6.78 -11.42 -12.39
CA GLU A 90 8.18 -11.56 -12.63
C GLU A 90 8.56 -10.76 -13.83
N ALA A 91 9.58 -9.95 -13.70
CA ALA A 91 10.05 -9.18 -14.81
C ALA A 91 10.62 -10.14 -15.83
N ALA A 92 10.46 -9.78 -17.08
CA ALA A 92 11.13 -10.53 -18.12
C ALA A 92 12.62 -10.46 -17.83
N PRO A 93 13.34 -11.52 -18.15
CA PRO A 93 14.77 -11.56 -17.80
C PRO A 93 15.54 -10.35 -18.25
N ASP A 94 15.23 -9.83 -19.40
CA ASP A 94 15.96 -8.70 -19.88
C ASP A 94 15.50 -7.44 -19.23
N GLU A 95 14.33 -7.41 -18.68
CA GLU A 95 13.92 -6.22 -18.07
C GLU A 95 14.22 -6.24 -16.64
N GLY A 96 14.24 -7.35 -16.04
CA GLY A 96 14.60 -7.40 -14.69
C GLY A 96 16.02 -7.21 -14.45
N ALA A 97 16.78 -7.37 -15.46
CA ALA A 97 18.06 -7.38 -15.26
C ALA A 97 18.59 -6.27 -15.49
N PRO A 98 18.96 -5.65 -15.15
CA PRO A 98 19.94 -5.11 -15.52
C PRO A 98 20.63 -5.69 -14.75
N SER A 99 20.76 -6.06 -14.77
CA SER A 99 21.47 -6.38 -14.25
C SER A 99 21.93 -6.49 -13.81
#